data_9abc8f8918b2a16804dc4a24301b7c55
#
_entry.id   9abc8f8918b2a16804dc4a24301b7c55
#
_cell.length_a   1.000
_cell.length_b   1.000
_cell.length_c   1.000
_cell.angle_alpha   90.00
_cell.angle_beta   90.00
_cell.angle_gamma   90.00
#
_symmetry.space_group_name_H-M   'P 1'
#
loop_
_entity.id
_entity.type
_entity.pdbx_description
1 polymer ?
#
loop_
_entity_poly.entity_id
_entity_poly.type
_entity_poly.pdbx_seq_one_letter_code
_entity_poly.pdbx_strand_id
1 'polypeptide(L)'
;MKALIAGLALLMLGGCATNGQSPWAALTSSNSCTKPSSDQELALNLSDDLANEGKLHASLANLQSLPEALPQVRQRKARNYRLLGRSEAEPLYRSLLGTCMNAEGEHGLGQLAAARGDNGQAMAHMQRAAQLAPTDEKIRNDLGVVYLNQLRMEDARFEFMTAIELKQNDPLAAVNLVTLLIYQDNWGQAAKVASQLGLSPEQVTDAQARAEKLKGPSPSPSPSPSAPARKIAAVSEAIRWLSSEE
;
A
#
# COMPACT_ATOMS: atom_id res chain seq x y z
N MET A 1 60.66 27.96 43.59
CA MET A 1 61.32 27.12 42.66
C MET A 1 60.38 26.04 42.18
N LYS A 2 59.51 26.26 41.34
CA LYS A 2 58.70 25.29 40.56
C LYS A 2 57.85 26.11 39.63
N ALA A 3 58.36 26.41 38.45
CA ALA A 3 57.62 27.12 37.41
C ALA A 3 56.74 26.18 36.66
N LEU A 4 55.50 26.59 36.57
CA LEU A 4 54.42 26.04 35.78
C LEU A 4 54.72 26.12 34.26
N ILE A 5 54.42 25.04 33.56
CA ILE A 5 54.18 25.08 32.14
C ILE A 5 52.74 24.63 31.92
N ALA A 6 51.84 25.56 31.80
CA ALA A 6 50.49 25.34 31.31
C ALA A 6 50.54 25.44 29.77
N GLY A 7 50.66 24.30 29.09
CA GLY A 7 50.60 24.23 27.66
C GLY A 7 49.14 24.36 27.20
N LEU A 8 48.83 25.47 26.56
CA LEU A 8 47.57 25.79 25.92
C LEU A 8 47.48 25.02 24.59
N ALA A 9 46.83 23.89 24.58
CA ALA A 9 46.45 23.21 23.34
C ALA A 9 45.11 23.73 22.84
N LEU A 10 45.10 24.88 22.14
CA LEU A 10 44.02 25.31 21.30
C LEU A 10 44.01 24.43 20.04
N LEU A 11 43.22 23.37 20.05
CA LEU A 11 42.88 22.61 18.87
C LEU A 11 41.96 23.45 17.98
N MET A 12 42.50 23.90 16.88
CA MET A 12 41.81 24.51 15.75
C MET A 12 40.72 23.54 15.26
N LEU A 13 39.48 23.76 15.65
CA LEU A 13 38.32 23.24 14.96
C LEU A 13 38.15 24.06 13.67
N GLY A 14 38.97 23.73 12.68
CA GLY A 14 38.77 24.15 11.29
C GLY A 14 37.52 23.49 10.74
N GLY A 15 36.36 24.05 11.02
CA GLY A 15 35.15 23.71 10.32
C GLY A 15 35.31 24.10 8.86
N CYS A 16 35.44 23.13 7.96
CA CYS A 16 35.28 23.34 6.55
C CYS A 16 33.86 23.86 6.32
N ALA A 17 33.71 25.17 6.18
CA ALA A 17 32.53 25.79 5.61
C ALA A 17 32.47 25.42 4.12
N THR A 18 32.05 24.21 3.81
CA THR A 18 31.59 23.85 2.48
C THR A 18 30.23 24.51 2.31
N ASN A 19 30.17 25.47 1.41
CA ASN A 19 28.99 26.09 0.81
C ASN A 19 27.65 25.54 1.33
N GLY A 20 27.14 26.07 2.44
CA GLY A 20 25.76 26.01 2.99
C GLY A 20 24.79 24.88 2.68
N GLN A 21 25.20 23.85 1.96
CA GLN A 21 24.39 22.68 1.68
C GLN A 21 24.75 21.59 2.68
N SER A 22 23.89 21.39 3.68
CA SER A 22 24.05 20.26 4.57
C SER A 22 24.01 18.96 3.75
N PRO A 23 24.84 17.94 4.09
CA PRO A 23 24.79 16.64 3.43
C PRO A 23 23.40 15.99 3.43
N TRP A 24 22.56 16.40 4.38
CA TRP A 24 21.16 15.98 4.51
C TRP A 24 20.22 16.67 3.52
N ALA A 25 20.58 17.84 2.97
CA ALA A 25 19.76 18.53 1.98
C ALA A 25 19.67 17.74 0.66
N ALA A 26 20.67 16.94 0.33
CA ALA A 26 20.63 16.05 -0.83
C ALA A 26 19.69 14.86 -0.64
N LEU A 27 19.45 14.45 0.61
CA LEU A 27 18.50 13.39 0.95
C LEU A 27 17.06 13.91 1.06
N THR A 28 16.88 15.20 1.22
CA THR A 28 15.56 15.86 1.34
C THR A 28 15.13 16.63 0.10
N SER A 29 15.89 16.55 -1.00
CA SER A 29 15.41 17.03 -2.30
C SER A 29 14.38 16.05 -2.88
N SER A 30 13.33 15.74 -2.10
CA SER A 30 12.06 15.36 -2.70
C SER A 30 11.67 16.54 -3.59
N ASN A 31 11.58 16.33 -4.89
CA ASN A 31 11.02 17.31 -5.82
C ASN A 31 9.61 17.64 -5.29
N SER A 32 9.51 18.69 -4.47
CA SER A 32 8.21 19.11 -3.93
C SER A 32 7.30 19.46 -5.11
N CYS A 33 6.10 18.91 -5.10
CA CYS A 33 5.11 19.26 -6.11
C CYS A 33 4.82 20.77 -6.06
N THR A 34 4.67 21.38 -7.23
CA THR A 34 4.06 22.71 -7.30
C THR A 34 2.72 22.65 -6.59
N LYS A 35 2.52 23.52 -5.61
CA LYS A 35 1.28 23.56 -4.85
C LYS A 35 0.14 24.01 -5.78
N PRO A 36 -0.96 23.27 -5.88
CA PRO A 36 -2.14 23.71 -6.61
C PRO A 36 -2.71 25.00 -6.00
N SER A 37 -3.40 25.83 -6.79
CA SER A 37 -4.21 26.92 -6.24
C SER A 37 -5.39 26.34 -5.45
N SER A 38 -6.03 27.15 -4.61
CA SER A 38 -7.21 26.73 -3.82
C SER A 38 -8.33 26.15 -4.69
N ASP A 39 -8.59 26.75 -5.85
CA ASP A 39 -9.61 26.26 -6.78
C ASP A 39 -9.20 24.92 -7.42
N GLN A 40 -7.91 24.77 -7.76
CA GLN A 40 -7.38 23.52 -8.28
C GLN A 40 -7.45 22.42 -7.21
N GLU A 41 -7.12 22.74 -5.97
CA GLU A 41 -7.19 21.79 -4.85
C GLU A 41 -8.64 21.33 -4.60
N LEU A 42 -9.60 22.27 -4.63
CA LEU A 42 -11.03 21.93 -4.54
C LEU A 42 -11.47 20.99 -5.67
N ALA A 43 -11.07 21.29 -6.91
CA ALA A 43 -11.41 20.44 -8.05
C ALA A 43 -10.72 19.06 -7.98
N LEU A 44 -9.49 18.98 -7.47
CA LEU A 44 -8.79 17.69 -7.23
C LEU A 44 -9.53 16.86 -6.16
N ASN A 45 -9.97 17.49 -5.07
CA ASN A 45 -10.74 16.82 -4.01
C ASN A 45 -12.11 16.32 -4.54
N LEU A 46 -12.81 17.15 -5.30
CA LEU A 46 -14.06 16.72 -5.96
C LEU A 46 -13.83 15.52 -6.88
N SER A 47 -12.70 15.48 -7.61
CA SER A 47 -12.34 14.33 -8.43
C SER A 47 -12.15 13.07 -7.62
N ASP A 48 -11.52 13.17 -6.44
CA ASP A 48 -11.32 12.04 -5.55
C ASP A 48 -12.65 11.55 -4.98
N ASP A 49 -13.54 12.45 -4.57
CA ASP A 49 -14.88 12.11 -4.07
C ASP A 49 -15.70 11.39 -5.14
N LEU A 50 -15.74 11.93 -6.36
CA LEU A 50 -16.42 11.28 -7.49
C LEU A 50 -15.86 9.89 -7.80
N ALA A 51 -14.54 9.75 -7.76
CA ALA A 51 -13.89 8.46 -8.01
C ALA A 51 -14.18 7.44 -6.89
N ASN A 52 -14.20 7.87 -5.63
CA ASN A 52 -14.54 7.02 -4.48
C ASN A 52 -16.01 6.56 -4.51
N GLU A 53 -16.91 7.36 -5.09
CA GLU A 53 -18.30 6.99 -5.36
C GLU A 53 -18.48 6.12 -6.62
N GLY A 54 -17.37 5.72 -7.29
CA GLY A 54 -17.41 4.96 -8.53
C GLY A 54 -17.77 5.77 -9.77
N LYS A 55 -17.96 7.08 -9.67
CA LYS A 55 -18.32 8.00 -10.76
C LYS A 55 -17.07 8.41 -11.57
N LEU A 56 -16.35 7.42 -12.11
CA LEU A 56 -15.04 7.61 -12.74
C LEU A 56 -15.07 8.54 -13.95
N HIS A 57 -16.12 8.48 -14.76
CA HIS A 57 -16.27 9.37 -15.92
C HIS A 57 -16.50 10.83 -15.50
N ALA A 58 -17.30 11.07 -14.47
CA ALA A 58 -17.51 12.42 -13.92
C ALA A 58 -16.21 12.98 -13.31
N SER A 59 -15.45 12.14 -12.61
CA SER A 59 -14.12 12.50 -12.10
C SER A 59 -13.17 12.88 -13.23
N LEU A 60 -13.12 12.10 -14.32
CA LEU A 60 -12.30 12.43 -15.49
C LEU A 60 -12.74 13.73 -16.16
N ALA A 61 -14.05 13.98 -16.29
CA ALA A 61 -14.57 15.23 -16.85
C ALA A 61 -14.17 16.45 -16.01
N ASN A 62 -14.26 16.34 -14.68
CA ASN A 62 -13.82 17.40 -13.77
C ASN A 62 -12.29 17.66 -13.91
N LEU A 63 -11.48 16.60 -14.05
CA LEU A 63 -10.01 16.72 -14.23
C LEU A 63 -9.62 17.34 -15.59
N GLN A 64 -10.52 17.39 -16.60
CA GLN A 64 -10.23 18.04 -17.88
C GLN A 64 -10.12 19.57 -17.77
N SER A 65 -10.75 20.17 -16.77
CA SER A 65 -10.68 21.61 -16.50
C SER A 65 -9.34 22.03 -15.87
N LEU A 66 -8.53 21.09 -15.42
CA LEU A 66 -7.29 21.35 -14.70
C LEU A 66 -6.06 21.22 -15.62
N PRO A 67 -4.98 21.99 -15.36
CA PRO A 67 -3.73 21.91 -16.13
C PRO A 67 -3.09 20.50 -16.03
N GLU A 68 -2.85 19.87 -17.17
CA GLU A 68 -2.15 18.57 -17.22
C GLU A 68 -0.68 18.65 -16.80
N ALA A 69 -0.10 19.83 -16.74
CA ALA A 69 1.24 20.05 -16.22
C ALA A 69 1.36 19.67 -14.74
N LEU A 70 0.25 19.69 -13.98
CA LEU A 70 0.21 19.28 -12.58
C LEU A 70 0.31 17.76 -12.46
N PRO A 71 1.34 17.21 -11.80
CA PRO A 71 1.47 15.77 -11.57
C PRO A 71 0.24 15.18 -10.85
N GLN A 72 -0.38 15.94 -9.94
CA GLN A 72 -1.58 15.56 -9.20
C GLN A 72 -2.78 15.27 -10.12
N VAL A 73 -2.92 16.02 -11.21
CA VAL A 73 -3.97 15.81 -12.22
C VAL A 73 -3.70 14.52 -13.00
N ARG A 74 -2.46 14.33 -13.46
CA ARG A 74 -2.05 13.13 -14.19
C ARG A 74 -2.22 11.87 -13.36
N GLN A 75 -1.87 11.92 -12.07
CA GLN A 75 -2.03 10.79 -11.15
C GLN A 75 -3.49 10.36 -11.03
N ARG A 76 -4.43 11.30 -10.84
CA ARG A 76 -5.86 11.01 -10.73
C ARG A 76 -6.46 10.50 -12.04
N LYS A 77 -6.08 11.10 -13.16
CA LYS A 77 -6.46 10.59 -14.49
C LYS A 77 -5.94 9.16 -14.69
N ALA A 78 -4.66 8.88 -14.35
CA ALA A 78 -4.07 7.55 -14.44
C ALA A 78 -4.83 6.52 -13.59
N ARG A 79 -5.15 6.86 -12.33
CA ARG A 79 -5.95 6.02 -11.43
C ARG A 79 -7.33 5.72 -12.03
N ASN A 80 -8.04 6.74 -12.51
CA ASN A 80 -9.38 6.56 -13.08
C ASN A 80 -9.34 5.70 -14.35
N TYR A 81 -8.39 5.94 -15.25
CA TYR A 81 -8.22 5.09 -16.43
C TYR A 81 -7.86 3.65 -16.08
N ARG A 82 -7.01 3.43 -15.07
CA ARG A 82 -6.70 2.07 -14.58
C ARG A 82 -7.97 1.37 -14.06
N LEU A 83 -8.78 2.06 -13.26
CA LEU A 83 -10.03 1.53 -12.72
C LEU A 83 -11.06 1.22 -13.83
N LEU A 84 -11.02 1.97 -14.93
CA LEU A 84 -11.82 1.72 -16.14
C LEU A 84 -11.20 0.66 -17.07
N GLY A 85 -10.03 0.09 -16.74
CA GLY A 85 -9.33 -0.88 -17.58
C GLY A 85 -8.76 -0.28 -18.89
N ARG A 86 -8.51 1.03 -18.94
CA ARG A 86 -8.09 1.73 -20.14
C ARG A 86 -6.57 1.84 -20.27
N SER A 87 -6.07 1.73 -21.48
CA SER A 87 -4.63 1.78 -21.80
C SER A 87 -3.97 3.12 -21.52
N GLU A 88 -4.73 4.21 -21.46
CA GLU A 88 -4.26 5.56 -21.15
C GLU A 88 -3.65 5.69 -19.74
N ALA A 89 -3.92 4.73 -18.85
CA ALA A 89 -3.37 4.72 -17.50
C ALA A 89 -1.85 4.62 -17.48
N GLU A 90 -1.28 3.72 -18.28
CA GLU A 90 0.16 3.42 -18.25
C GLU A 90 1.03 4.61 -18.65
N PRO A 91 0.82 5.31 -19.79
CA PRO A 91 1.64 6.47 -20.15
C PRO A 91 1.52 7.61 -19.12
N LEU A 92 0.36 7.79 -18.49
CA LEU A 92 0.18 8.78 -17.43
C LEU A 92 1.01 8.43 -16.19
N TYR A 93 0.98 7.17 -15.71
CA TYR A 93 1.83 6.75 -14.60
C TYR A 93 3.31 6.87 -14.93
N ARG A 94 3.74 6.50 -16.15
CA ARG A 94 5.14 6.70 -16.60
C ARG A 94 5.55 8.18 -16.58
N SER A 95 4.63 9.09 -16.89
CA SER A 95 4.88 10.53 -16.87
C SER A 95 5.09 11.12 -15.48
N LEU A 96 4.79 10.36 -14.42
CA LEU A 96 5.01 10.75 -13.02
C LEU A 96 6.42 10.39 -12.54
N LEU A 97 7.10 9.46 -13.23
CA LEU A 97 8.45 9.04 -12.86
C LEU A 97 9.41 10.23 -12.91
N GLY A 98 10.27 10.37 -11.89
CA GLY A 98 11.17 11.49 -11.74
C GLY A 98 10.52 12.82 -11.34
N THR A 99 9.20 12.83 -11.10
CA THR A 99 8.49 13.97 -10.52
C THR A 99 8.33 13.82 -9.01
N CYS A 100 7.70 14.80 -8.38
CA CYS A 100 7.30 14.73 -6.98
C CYS A 100 6.30 13.61 -6.66
N MET A 101 5.66 13.01 -7.67
CA MET A 101 4.73 11.89 -7.56
C MET A 101 5.34 10.58 -8.12
N ASN A 102 6.66 10.44 -7.96
CA ASN A 102 7.38 9.27 -8.43
C ASN A 102 6.90 7.98 -7.75
N ALA A 103 6.62 8.04 -6.45
CA ALA A 103 6.11 6.89 -5.69
C ALA A 103 4.76 6.41 -6.24
N GLU A 104 3.83 7.33 -6.50
CA GLU A 104 2.52 7.06 -7.07
C GLU A 104 2.61 6.54 -8.51
N GLY A 105 3.59 7.04 -9.28
CA GLY A 105 3.91 6.54 -10.62
C GLY A 105 4.35 5.07 -10.58
N GLU A 106 5.33 4.76 -9.75
CA GLU A 106 5.81 3.38 -9.52
C GLU A 106 4.69 2.47 -8.98
N HIS A 107 3.91 2.95 -8.00
CA HIS A 107 2.77 2.22 -7.45
C HIS A 107 1.75 1.86 -8.54
N GLY A 108 1.32 2.84 -9.34
CA GLY A 108 0.36 2.61 -10.42
C GLY A 108 0.86 1.65 -11.49
N LEU A 109 2.14 1.73 -11.87
CA LEU A 109 2.77 0.79 -12.80
C LEU A 109 2.82 -0.62 -12.22
N GLY A 110 3.11 -0.76 -10.93
CA GLY A 110 3.04 -2.03 -10.22
C GLY A 110 1.65 -2.64 -10.22
N GLN A 111 0.61 -1.83 -9.97
CA GLN A 111 -0.79 -2.27 -10.04
C GLN A 111 -1.19 -2.73 -11.45
N LEU A 112 -0.77 -2.02 -12.49
CA LEU A 112 -1.01 -2.42 -13.88
C LEU A 112 -0.29 -3.74 -14.24
N ALA A 113 0.96 -3.91 -13.80
CA ALA A 113 1.71 -5.15 -14.01
C ALA A 113 1.06 -6.33 -13.28
N ALA A 114 0.64 -6.14 -12.02
CA ALA A 114 -0.09 -7.16 -11.25
C ALA A 114 -1.41 -7.56 -11.92
N ALA A 115 -2.17 -6.60 -12.45
CA ALA A 115 -3.41 -6.88 -13.17
C ALA A 115 -3.20 -7.68 -14.46
N ARG A 116 -2.02 -7.57 -15.10
CA ARG A 116 -1.63 -8.37 -16.26
C ARG A 116 -1.01 -9.73 -15.89
N GLY A 117 -0.84 -10.01 -14.61
CA GLY A 117 -0.16 -11.24 -14.13
C GLY A 117 1.38 -11.18 -14.27
N ASP A 118 1.95 -10.04 -14.62
CA ASP A 118 3.41 -9.86 -14.66
C ASP A 118 3.96 -9.62 -13.24
N ASN A 119 4.11 -10.71 -12.51
CA ASN A 119 4.55 -10.70 -11.12
C ASN A 119 5.97 -10.11 -10.97
N GLY A 120 6.83 -10.25 -11.98
CA GLY A 120 8.19 -9.72 -11.94
C GLY A 120 8.20 -8.19 -11.99
N GLN A 121 7.52 -7.60 -12.95
CA GLN A 121 7.39 -6.15 -13.06
C GLN A 121 6.58 -5.57 -11.90
N ALA A 122 5.49 -6.24 -11.48
CA ALA A 122 4.70 -5.83 -10.33
C ALA A 122 5.56 -5.70 -9.08
N MET A 123 6.36 -6.69 -8.76
CA MET A 123 7.28 -6.67 -7.61
C MET A 123 8.32 -5.55 -7.74
N ALA A 124 8.96 -5.42 -8.91
CA ALA A 124 10.00 -4.40 -9.11
C ALA A 124 9.45 -2.98 -8.94
N HIS A 125 8.27 -2.69 -9.49
CA HIS A 125 7.62 -1.40 -9.34
C HIS A 125 7.13 -1.15 -7.90
N MET A 126 6.48 -2.14 -7.25
CA MET A 126 6.00 -2.00 -5.88
C MET A 126 7.13 -1.81 -4.86
N GLN A 127 8.25 -2.51 -5.02
CA GLN A 127 9.42 -2.32 -4.17
C GLN A 127 9.99 -0.91 -4.29
N ARG A 128 10.09 -0.36 -5.52
CA ARG A 128 10.54 1.03 -5.71
C ARG A 128 9.56 2.02 -5.08
N ALA A 129 8.25 1.81 -5.27
CA ALA A 129 7.23 2.64 -4.62
C ALA A 129 7.38 2.63 -3.10
N ALA A 130 7.56 1.45 -2.48
CA ALA A 130 7.74 1.31 -1.04
C ALA A 130 9.06 1.92 -0.52
N GLN A 131 10.10 1.96 -1.34
CA GLN A 131 11.35 2.68 -1.01
C GLN A 131 11.18 4.20 -1.06
N LEU A 132 10.38 4.70 -2.01
CA LEU A 132 10.12 6.13 -2.18
C LEU A 132 9.12 6.66 -1.14
N ALA A 133 8.13 5.87 -0.75
CA ALA A 133 7.11 6.21 0.23
C ALA A 133 6.95 5.07 1.27
N PRO A 134 7.91 4.92 2.19
CA PRO A 134 7.95 3.76 3.11
C PRO A 134 6.82 3.73 4.15
N THR A 135 6.11 4.83 4.34
CA THR A 135 4.99 4.97 5.28
C THR A 135 3.63 5.13 4.58
N ASP A 136 3.54 4.83 3.29
CA ASP A 136 2.26 4.78 2.58
C ASP A 136 1.62 3.41 2.78
N GLU A 137 0.48 3.38 3.49
CA GLU A 137 -0.22 2.15 3.84
C GLU A 137 -0.75 1.38 2.63
N LYS A 138 -1.12 2.10 1.56
CA LYS A 138 -1.64 1.47 0.32
C LYS A 138 -0.53 0.76 -0.43
N ILE A 139 0.62 1.42 -0.55
CA ILE A 139 1.80 0.84 -1.20
C ILE A 139 2.27 -0.39 -0.43
N ARG A 140 2.32 -0.33 0.92
CA ARG A 140 2.66 -1.47 1.77
C ARG A 140 1.69 -2.63 1.58
N ASN A 141 0.38 -2.35 1.65
CA ASN A 141 -0.64 -3.37 1.41
C ASN A 141 -0.49 -4.01 0.02
N ASP A 142 -0.35 -3.22 -1.04
CA ASP A 142 -0.28 -3.74 -2.41
C ASP A 142 1.01 -4.53 -2.67
N LEU A 143 2.15 -4.12 -2.07
CA LEU A 143 3.36 -4.92 -2.09
C LEU A 143 3.16 -6.27 -1.37
N GLY A 144 2.45 -6.27 -0.24
CA GLY A 144 2.07 -7.50 0.46
C GLY A 144 1.23 -8.43 -0.41
N VAL A 145 0.28 -7.89 -1.18
CA VAL A 145 -0.51 -8.68 -2.14
C VAL A 145 0.36 -9.27 -3.24
N VAL A 146 1.33 -8.51 -3.77
CA VAL A 146 2.27 -9.03 -4.78
C VAL A 146 3.13 -10.16 -4.21
N TYR A 147 3.62 -10.04 -2.97
CA TYR A 147 4.34 -11.11 -2.30
C TYR A 147 3.47 -12.35 -2.05
N LEU A 148 2.21 -12.14 -1.60
CA LEU A 148 1.26 -13.23 -1.37
C LEU A 148 0.97 -14.02 -2.66
N ASN A 149 0.77 -13.32 -3.78
CA ASN A 149 0.56 -13.96 -5.10
C ASN A 149 1.78 -14.76 -5.57
N GLN A 150 2.98 -14.44 -5.07
CA GLN A 150 4.21 -15.19 -5.32
C GLN A 150 4.51 -16.23 -4.23
N LEU A 151 3.58 -16.47 -3.33
CA LEU A 151 3.71 -17.38 -2.18
C LEU A 151 4.89 -17.06 -1.24
N ARG A 152 5.29 -15.78 -1.21
CA ARG A 152 6.31 -15.25 -0.30
C ARG A 152 5.64 -14.81 1.00
N MET A 153 5.26 -15.78 1.83
CA MET A 153 4.35 -15.58 2.96
C MET A 153 4.89 -14.64 4.04
N GLU A 154 6.16 -14.75 4.39
CA GLU A 154 6.76 -13.92 5.44
C GLU A 154 6.91 -12.46 4.99
N ASP A 155 7.31 -12.24 3.74
CA ASP A 155 7.37 -10.89 3.17
C ASP A 155 5.97 -10.27 3.10
N ALA A 156 4.97 -11.04 2.65
CA ALA A 156 3.58 -10.57 2.60
C ALA A 156 3.05 -10.23 4.00
N ARG A 157 3.33 -11.08 4.99
CA ARG A 157 2.95 -10.84 6.39
C ARG A 157 3.55 -9.55 6.92
N PHE A 158 4.84 -9.31 6.69
CA PHE A 158 5.52 -8.10 7.12
C PHE A 158 4.86 -6.85 6.54
N GLU A 159 4.57 -6.85 5.25
CA GLU A 159 3.98 -5.69 4.58
C GLU A 159 2.53 -5.44 5.02
N PHE A 160 1.71 -6.49 5.21
CA PHE A 160 0.34 -6.32 5.74
C PHE A 160 0.34 -5.81 7.18
N MET A 161 1.21 -6.33 8.04
CA MET A 161 1.35 -5.84 9.41
C MET A 161 1.76 -4.37 9.43
N THR A 162 2.74 -3.98 8.60
CA THR A 162 3.17 -2.59 8.47
C THR A 162 2.02 -1.70 8.00
N ALA A 163 1.22 -2.13 7.01
CA ALA A 163 0.07 -1.37 6.54
C ALA A 163 -0.99 -1.18 7.63
N ILE A 164 -1.27 -2.22 8.44
CA ILE A 164 -2.18 -2.16 9.58
C ILE A 164 -1.68 -1.18 10.63
N GLU A 165 -0.40 -1.20 10.97
CA GLU A 165 0.19 -0.26 11.94
C GLU A 165 0.13 1.19 11.47
N LEU A 166 0.33 1.43 10.17
CA LEU A 166 0.23 2.76 9.57
C LEU A 166 -1.21 3.28 9.53
N LYS A 167 -2.20 2.41 9.38
CA LYS A 167 -3.62 2.78 9.28
C LYS A 167 -4.52 1.73 9.92
N GLN A 168 -4.72 1.86 11.22
CA GLN A 168 -5.42 0.85 12.04
C GLN A 168 -6.90 0.63 11.65
N ASN A 169 -7.57 1.64 11.10
CA ASN A 169 -9.00 1.57 10.76
C ASN A 169 -9.28 1.18 9.30
N ASP A 170 -8.26 0.76 8.55
CA ASP A 170 -8.45 0.28 7.19
C ASP A 170 -8.54 -1.25 7.18
N PRO A 171 -9.71 -1.82 6.85
CA PRO A 171 -9.88 -3.27 6.88
C PRO A 171 -9.13 -4.00 5.77
N LEU A 172 -8.63 -3.30 4.73
CA LEU A 172 -8.08 -3.94 3.54
C LEU A 172 -6.85 -4.81 3.86
N ALA A 173 -5.88 -4.23 4.58
CA ALA A 173 -4.67 -4.96 4.98
C ALA A 173 -4.98 -6.08 5.99
N ALA A 174 -5.96 -5.86 6.87
CA ALA A 174 -6.44 -6.87 7.81
C ALA A 174 -7.07 -8.08 7.08
N VAL A 175 -7.93 -7.84 6.08
CA VAL A 175 -8.51 -8.89 5.24
C VAL A 175 -7.41 -9.66 4.49
N ASN A 176 -6.40 -8.98 3.97
CA ASN A 176 -5.28 -9.63 3.28
C ASN A 176 -4.43 -10.46 4.24
N LEU A 177 -4.18 -9.99 5.47
CA LEU A 177 -3.49 -10.77 6.50
C LEU A 177 -4.30 -12.02 6.89
N VAL A 178 -5.61 -11.90 7.07
CA VAL A 178 -6.50 -13.04 7.33
C VAL A 178 -6.50 -14.02 6.16
N THR A 179 -6.50 -13.53 4.91
CA THR A 179 -6.34 -14.37 3.71
C THR A 179 -5.06 -15.21 3.77
N LEU A 180 -3.93 -14.58 4.12
CA LEU A 180 -2.63 -15.25 4.26
C LEU A 180 -2.69 -16.33 5.36
N LEU A 181 -3.25 -16.01 6.52
CA LEU A 181 -3.36 -16.95 7.65
C LEU A 181 -4.24 -18.16 7.30
N ILE A 182 -5.37 -17.94 6.61
CA ILE A 182 -6.24 -19.02 6.13
C ILE A 182 -5.53 -19.87 5.04
N TYR A 183 -4.78 -19.23 4.15
CA TYR A 183 -3.96 -19.96 3.18
C TYR A 183 -2.96 -20.92 3.85
N GLN A 184 -2.38 -20.51 4.99
CA GLN A 184 -1.47 -21.32 5.80
C GLN A 184 -2.20 -22.32 6.72
N ASP A 185 -3.51 -22.48 6.60
CA ASP A 185 -4.37 -23.30 7.48
C ASP A 185 -4.32 -22.89 8.96
N ASN A 186 -3.88 -21.67 9.27
CA ASN A 186 -3.81 -21.11 10.62
C ASN A 186 -5.12 -20.44 11.03
N TRP A 187 -6.19 -21.21 11.09
CA TRP A 187 -7.56 -20.73 11.35
C TRP A 187 -7.72 -20.04 12.71
N GLY A 188 -7.05 -20.54 13.76
CA GLY A 188 -7.13 -19.95 15.09
C GLY A 188 -6.57 -18.52 15.13
N GLN A 189 -5.43 -18.31 14.51
CA GLN A 189 -4.84 -16.96 14.42
C GLN A 189 -5.64 -16.06 13.47
N ALA A 190 -6.18 -16.60 12.38
CA ALA A 190 -7.06 -15.86 11.47
C ALA A 190 -8.29 -15.30 12.19
N ALA A 191 -8.98 -16.14 12.99
CA ALA A 191 -10.13 -15.73 13.77
C ALA A 191 -9.77 -14.65 14.81
N LYS A 192 -8.65 -14.84 15.53
CA LYS A 192 -8.15 -13.85 16.50
C LYS A 192 -7.89 -12.50 15.85
N VAL A 193 -7.17 -12.47 14.72
CA VAL A 193 -6.86 -11.24 14.00
C VAL A 193 -8.13 -10.58 13.46
N ALA A 194 -9.06 -11.35 12.89
CA ALA A 194 -10.33 -10.84 12.40
C ALA A 194 -11.15 -10.16 13.52
N SER A 195 -11.23 -10.80 14.68
CA SER A 195 -11.92 -10.23 15.86
C SER A 195 -11.22 -8.97 16.37
N GLN A 196 -9.89 -9.01 16.55
CA GLN A 196 -9.12 -7.86 17.06
C GLN A 196 -9.20 -6.62 16.17
N LEU A 197 -9.30 -6.82 14.86
CA LEU A 197 -9.36 -5.73 13.87
C LEU A 197 -10.80 -5.42 13.42
N GLY A 198 -11.81 -6.01 14.06
CA GLY A 198 -13.22 -5.72 13.83
C GLY A 198 -13.72 -6.08 12.43
N LEU A 199 -13.18 -7.15 11.82
CA LEU A 199 -13.63 -7.58 10.49
C LEU A 199 -15.04 -8.19 10.56
N SER A 200 -15.88 -7.80 9.58
CA SER A 200 -17.21 -8.38 9.45
C SER A 200 -17.17 -9.84 8.95
N PRO A 201 -18.23 -10.64 9.20
CA PRO A 201 -18.33 -12.00 8.67
C PRO A 201 -18.17 -12.09 7.16
N GLU A 202 -18.66 -11.09 6.41
CA GLU A 202 -18.51 -11.01 4.96
C GLU A 202 -17.04 -10.84 4.57
N GLN A 203 -16.31 -9.97 5.26
CA GLN A 203 -14.88 -9.76 5.01
C GLN A 203 -14.05 -11.02 5.29
N VAL A 204 -14.41 -11.79 6.31
CA VAL A 204 -13.77 -13.08 6.61
C VAL A 204 -14.09 -14.11 5.53
N THR A 205 -15.34 -14.14 5.05
CA THR A 205 -15.74 -15.00 3.93
C THR A 205 -14.98 -14.66 2.64
N ASP A 206 -14.83 -13.38 2.34
CA ASP A 206 -14.01 -12.91 1.21
C ASP A 206 -12.55 -13.32 1.34
N ALA A 207 -11.98 -13.18 2.54
CA ALA A 207 -10.61 -13.60 2.81
C ALA A 207 -10.44 -15.12 2.57
N GLN A 208 -11.42 -15.92 3.00
CA GLN A 208 -11.41 -17.37 2.77
C GLN A 208 -11.48 -17.69 1.27
N ALA A 209 -12.42 -17.10 0.53
CA ALA A 209 -12.56 -17.32 -0.90
C ALA A 209 -11.26 -16.98 -1.67
N ARG A 210 -10.58 -15.89 -1.26
CA ARG A 210 -9.26 -15.52 -1.81
C ARG A 210 -8.19 -16.56 -1.48
N ALA A 211 -8.14 -17.06 -0.25
CA ALA A 211 -7.19 -18.09 0.17
C ALA A 211 -7.39 -19.40 -0.60
N GLU A 212 -8.64 -19.80 -0.82
CA GLU A 212 -8.99 -20.97 -1.62
C GLU A 212 -8.56 -20.81 -3.09
N LYS A 213 -8.79 -19.63 -3.66
CA LYS A 213 -8.33 -19.30 -5.01
C LYS A 213 -6.80 -19.37 -5.15
N LEU A 214 -6.06 -18.94 -4.13
CA LEU A 214 -4.59 -19.04 -4.11
C LEU A 214 -4.10 -20.50 -4.03
N LYS A 215 -4.84 -21.38 -3.34
CA LYS A 215 -4.53 -22.81 -3.27
C LYS A 215 -4.73 -23.51 -4.62
N GLY A 216 -5.43 -22.90 -5.56
CA GLY A 216 -5.79 -23.47 -6.85
C GLY A 216 -6.91 -24.52 -6.75
N PRO A 217 -7.33 -25.12 -7.86
CA PRO A 217 -8.34 -26.17 -7.83
C PRO A 217 -7.79 -27.33 -7.01
N SER A 218 -8.43 -27.62 -5.87
CA SER A 218 -8.14 -28.82 -5.09
C SER A 218 -8.33 -30.03 -6.00
N PRO A 219 -7.42 -31.04 -6.00
CA PRO A 219 -7.72 -32.30 -6.62
C PRO A 219 -9.06 -32.78 -6.04
N SER A 220 -10.03 -33.08 -6.92
CA SER A 220 -11.39 -33.43 -6.53
C SER A 220 -11.37 -34.40 -5.35
N PRO A 221 -11.93 -34.07 -4.19
CA PRO A 221 -12.07 -35.06 -3.14
C PRO A 221 -13.09 -36.10 -3.60
N SER A 222 -12.74 -37.35 -3.47
CA SER A 222 -13.73 -38.42 -3.41
C SER A 222 -14.81 -37.99 -2.40
N PRO A 223 -16.11 -38.26 -2.63
CA PRO A 223 -17.19 -37.66 -1.86
C PRO A 223 -17.15 -38.11 -0.41
N SER A 224 -16.61 -37.25 0.46
CA SER A 224 -16.82 -37.34 1.89
C SER A 224 -17.47 -36.02 2.35
N PRO A 225 -18.74 -36.03 2.79
CA PRO A 225 -19.47 -34.82 3.08
C PRO A 225 -19.18 -34.42 4.53
N SER A 226 -18.32 -33.42 4.80
CA SER A 226 -18.40 -32.69 6.09
C SER A 226 -17.33 -31.64 6.45
N ALA A 227 -16.24 -31.46 5.71
CA ALA A 227 -15.13 -30.67 6.26
C ALA A 227 -15.17 -29.14 6.04
N PRO A 228 -15.53 -28.54 4.87
CA PRO A 228 -15.46 -27.08 4.73
C PRO A 228 -16.58 -26.32 5.49
N ALA A 229 -17.81 -26.83 5.49
CA ALA A 229 -18.93 -26.19 6.18
C ALA A 229 -18.74 -26.08 7.69
N ARG A 230 -18.08 -27.06 8.33
CA ARG A 230 -17.79 -27.03 9.78
C ARG A 230 -16.73 -25.98 10.14
N LYS A 231 -15.75 -25.73 9.26
CA LYS A 231 -14.68 -24.76 9.55
C LYS A 231 -15.18 -23.31 9.44
N ILE A 232 -16.05 -23.03 8.47
CA ILE A 232 -16.70 -21.70 8.33
C ILE A 232 -17.61 -21.43 9.55
N ALA A 233 -18.41 -22.42 9.96
CA ALA A 233 -19.25 -22.32 11.14
C ALA A 233 -18.41 -22.04 12.40
N ALA A 234 -17.28 -22.71 12.59
CA ALA A 234 -16.42 -22.54 13.75
C ALA A 234 -15.79 -21.13 13.81
N VAL A 235 -15.37 -20.55 12.69
CA VAL A 235 -14.83 -19.17 12.66
C VAL A 235 -15.96 -18.16 12.91
N SER A 236 -17.12 -18.33 12.28
CA SER A 236 -18.28 -17.47 12.49
C SER A 236 -18.87 -17.60 13.91
N GLU A 237 -18.85 -18.78 14.48
CA GLU A 237 -19.26 -19.01 15.90
C GLU A 237 -18.23 -18.43 16.88
N ALA A 238 -16.94 -18.58 16.63
CA ALA A 238 -15.90 -18.00 17.48
C ALA A 238 -15.97 -16.46 17.48
N ILE A 239 -16.22 -15.83 16.35
CA ILE A 239 -16.41 -14.37 16.26
C ILE A 239 -17.69 -13.96 17.00
N ARG A 240 -18.79 -14.71 16.87
CA ARG A 240 -20.06 -14.43 17.56
C ARG A 240 -19.95 -14.61 19.08
N TRP A 241 -19.17 -15.61 19.53
CA TRP A 241 -18.95 -15.88 20.95
C TRP A 241 -18.10 -14.78 21.61
N LEU A 242 -17.03 -14.32 20.93
CA LEU A 242 -16.18 -13.23 21.41
C LEU A 242 -16.89 -11.87 21.47
N SER A 243 -17.96 -11.66 20.68
CA SER A 243 -18.76 -10.42 20.70
C SER A 243 -19.94 -10.46 21.69
N SER A 244 -20.17 -11.57 22.39
CA SER A 244 -21.22 -11.70 23.39
C SER A 244 -20.73 -11.62 24.86
N GLU A 245 -19.43 -11.41 25.08
CA GLU A 245 -18.83 -11.25 26.42
C GLU A 245 -18.49 -9.79 26.77
N GLU A 246 -18.88 -8.79 25.94
CA GLU A 246 -18.89 -7.36 26.29
C GLU A 246 -20.31 -6.92 26.68
#